data_cde51a85b696aab130dca5b35e8991fa
#
_entry.id   cde51a85b696aab130dca5b35e8991fa
#
_cell.length_a   1.000
_cell.length_b   1.000
_cell.length_c   1.000
_cell.angle_alpha   90.00
_cell.angle_beta   90.00
_cell.angle_gamma   90.00
#
_symmetry.space_group_name_H-M   'P 1'
#
loop_
_entity.id
_entity.type
_entity.pdbx_description
1 polymer ?
#
loop_
_entity_poly.entity_id
_entity_poly.type
_entity_poly.pdbx_seq_one_letter_code
_entity_poly.pdbx_strand_id
1 'polypeptide(L)'
;LFALLLMTAGWTAQAKTPPDQLIIGMNMNNLLTLDPAAMTGNDIVGIVVNLYDPLIELDPQQLTNVRPALATSWEVNDARNLITFHLREGVKFHSGNPVTADDVVWSMRRILHLNLAQASVWKSYGFSKKNVDEMVRSPSPGIVEIQLPKPNDPKLVIYSLAALGSVVALDSKTVQAHEVNGDWGNRWLTTNEAGSGPFRLDSWQAKDVLNMSRNPQYWRGEPKLSRVVFRHFQESQTLRLMIEKGDLDIANNMAVSDV
;
A
#
# COMPACT_ATOMS: atom_id res chain seq x y z
N LEU A 1 25.43 62.98 22.43
CA LEU A 1 25.12 62.08 21.32
C LEU A 1 25.03 60.64 21.87
N PHE A 2 23.82 60.14 22.11
CA PHE A 2 23.55 58.75 22.50
C PHE A 2 23.20 57.98 21.22
N ALA A 3 24.05 57.04 20.85
CA ALA A 3 23.75 56.10 19.75
C ALA A 3 22.92 54.95 20.31
N LEU A 4 21.65 54.81 19.87
CA LEU A 4 20.76 53.72 20.19
C LEU A 4 21.09 52.56 19.22
N LEU A 5 21.76 51.51 19.72
CA LEU A 5 21.97 50.23 18.97
C LEU A 5 20.65 49.47 19.02
N LEU A 6 19.93 49.45 17.91
CA LEU A 6 18.81 48.53 17.69
C LEU A 6 19.37 47.14 17.38
N MET A 7 19.40 46.23 18.37
CA MET A 7 19.56 44.80 18.15
C MET A 7 18.30 44.25 17.54
N THR A 8 18.26 44.05 16.24
CA THR A 8 17.24 43.23 15.59
C THR A 8 17.56 41.77 15.89
N ALA A 9 16.91 41.21 16.91
CA ALA A 9 16.88 39.76 17.09
C ALA A 9 16.14 39.16 15.87
N GLY A 10 16.87 38.69 14.88
CA GLY A 10 16.32 37.90 13.79
C GLY A 10 15.80 36.58 14.36
N TRP A 11 14.50 36.51 14.56
CA TRP A 11 13.84 35.24 14.79
C TRP A 11 13.93 34.46 13.48
N THR A 12 14.85 33.51 13.41
CA THR A 12 14.80 32.46 12.40
C THR A 12 13.57 31.62 12.73
N ALA A 13 12.45 31.88 12.05
CA ALA A 13 11.31 30.99 12.08
C ALA A 13 11.76 29.67 11.45
N GLN A 14 12.14 28.72 12.28
CA GLN A 14 12.37 27.35 11.86
C GLN A 14 10.98 26.79 11.50
N ALA A 15 10.75 26.55 10.21
CA ALA A 15 9.51 26.00 9.74
C ALA A 15 9.41 24.55 10.26
N LYS A 16 8.79 24.40 11.41
CA LYS A 16 8.56 23.09 12.00
C LYS A 16 7.32 22.48 11.36
N THR A 17 7.41 21.21 10.96
CA THR A 17 6.26 20.45 10.47
C THR A 17 5.09 20.57 11.45
N PRO A 18 3.86 20.87 11.00
CA PRO A 18 2.69 20.85 11.85
C PRO A 18 2.55 19.50 12.57
N PRO A 19 2.10 19.46 13.84
CA PRO A 19 2.12 18.25 14.67
C PRO A 19 1.20 17.13 14.17
N ASP A 20 0.29 17.43 13.26
CA ASP A 20 -0.62 16.50 12.61
C ASP A 20 -0.18 16.10 11.18
N GLN A 21 1.04 16.44 10.78
CA GLN A 21 1.62 16.10 9.47
C GLN A 21 2.92 15.33 9.64
N LEU A 22 3.30 14.59 8.62
CA LEU A 22 4.56 13.87 8.55
C LEU A 22 5.22 14.11 7.19
N ILE A 23 6.48 14.55 7.19
CA ILE A 23 7.28 14.76 5.99
C ILE A 23 8.40 13.74 5.97
N ILE A 24 8.39 12.88 4.95
CA ILE A 24 9.35 11.79 4.75
C ILE A 24 10.20 12.11 3.54
N GLY A 25 11.52 12.23 3.73
CA GLY A 25 12.48 12.33 2.65
C GLY A 25 12.97 10.95 2.22
N MET A 26 12.98 10.68 0.91
CA MET A 26 13.49 9.42 0.36
C MET A 26 13.86 9.56 -1.12
N ASN A 27 14.64 8.61 -1.64
CA ASN A 27 14.84 8.50 -3.06
C ASN A 27 13.64 7.80 -3.72
N MET A 28 12.90 8.51 -4.58
CA MET A 28 11.73 7.98 -5.29
C MET A 28 12.00 7.58 -6.74
N ASN A 29 13.26 7.38 -7.12
CA ASN A 29 13.59 6.99 -8.51
C ASN A 29 12.93 5.68 -8.94
N ASN A 30 12.69 4.76 -8.01
CA ASN A 30 12.07 3.47 -8.24
C ASN A 30 10.54 3.49 -8.12
N LEU A 31 9.95 4.61 -7.72
CA LEU A 31 8.50 4.78 -7.71
C LEU A 31 8.02 5.09 -9.14
N LEU A 32 7.74 4.04 -9.89
CA LEU A 32 7.33 4.13 -11.30
C LEU A 32 5.82 3.99 -11.50
N THR A 33 5.11 3.50 -10.49
CA THR A 33 3.67 3.23 -10.54
C THR A 33 3.08 3.22 -9.14
N LEU A 34 1.80 3.49 -9.01
CA LEU A 34 1.01 3.29 -7.78
C LEU A 34 0.20 1.99 -7.81
N ASP A 35 0.30 1.20 -8.88
CA ASP A 35 -0.30 -0.12 -8.96
C ASP A 35 0.40 -1.09 -7.98
N PRO A 36 -0.27 -1.54 -6.91
CA PRO A 36 0.35 -2.36 -5.88
C PRO A 36 0.84 -3.71 -6.42
N ALA A 37 0.24 -4.22 -7.50
CA ALA A 37 0.62 -5.48 -8.12
C ALA A 37 1.86 -5.37 -9.02
N ALA A 38 2.18 -4.17 -9.50
CA ALA A 38 3.33 -3.88 -10.36
C ALA A 38 4.53 -3.30 -9.59
N MET A 39 4.31 -2.83 -8.37
CA MET A 39 5.38 -2.27 -7.54
C MET A 39 6.44 -3.31 -7.16
N THR A 40 7.70 -2.87 -7.19
CA THR A 40 8.86 -3.67 -6.77
C THR A 40 9.77 -2.79 -5.90
N GLY A 41 10.36 -3.39 -4.87
CA GLY A 41 11.28 -2.71 -3.96
C GLY A 41 10.67 -2.35 -2.60
N ASN A 42 11.52 -2.39 -1.59
CA ASN A 42 11.11 -2.14 -0.20
C ASN A 42 10.85 -0.66 0.09
N ASP A 43 11.43 0.23 -0.71
CA ASP A 43 11.38 1.69 -0.52
C ASP A 43 9.95 2.24 -0.64
N ILE A 44 9.12 1.58 -1.46
CA ILE A 44 7.75 2.03 -1.77
C ILE A 44 6.68 1.34 -0.92
N VAL A 45 7.07 0.35 -0.10
CA VAL A 45 6.13 -0.35 0.81
C VAL A 45 5.40 0.64 1.71
N GLY A 46 6.11 1.65 2.23
CA GLY A 46 5.50 2.69 3.07
C GLY A 46 4.40 3.51 2.37
N ILE A 47 4.42 3.61 1.04
CA ILE A 47 3.35 4.25 0.26
C ILE A 47 2.18 3.28 0.10
N VAL A 48 2.46 2.03 -0.32
CA VAL A 48 1.43 1.01 -0.58
C VAL A 48 0.59 0.72 0.66
N VAL A 49 1.23 0.47 1.82
CA VAL A 49 0.51 0.14 3.07
C VAL A 49 -0.34 1.29 3.61
N ASN A 50 -0.13 2.50 3.13
CA ASN A 50 -0.94 3.65 3.48
C ASN A 50 -2.10 3.90 2.52
N LEU A 51 -2.01 3.47 1.27
CA LEU A 51 -3.06 3.61 0.27
C LEU A 51 -4.01 2.40 0.21
N TYR A 52 -3.51 1.21 0.57
CA TYR A 52 -4.23 -0.05 0.37
C TYR A 52 -4.28 -0.90 1.63
N ASP A 53 -5.35 -1.66 1.78
CA ASP A 53 -5.46 -2.70 2.80
C ASP A 53 -5.23 -4.09 2.20
N PRO A 54 -4.41 -4.94 2.86
CA PRO A 54 -4.28 -6.34 2.50
C PRO A 54 -5.45 -7.18 3.01
N LEU A 55 -5.60 -8.38 2.46
CA LEU A 55 -6.57 -9.36 2.95
C LEU A 55 -6.26 -9.79 4.39
N ILE A 56 -5.01 -10.09 4.65
CA ILE A 56 -4.42 -10.41 5.96
C ILE A 56 -3.03 -9.79 6.03
N GLU A 57 -2.49 -9.60 7.23
CA GLU A 57 -1.19 -8.94 7.41
C GLU A 57 -0.32 -9.65 8.47
N LEU A 58 0.98 -9.42 8.45
CA LEU A 58 1.86 -9.85 9.53
C LEU A 58 1.66 -8.96 10.76
N ASP A 59 1.74 -9.56 11.94
CA ASP A 59 1.76 -8.82 13.19
C ASP A 59 3.09 -8.03 13.28
N PRO A 60 3.06 -6.67 13.34
CA PRO A 60 4.28 -5.87 13.39
C PRO A 60 5.12 -6.09 14.66
N GLN A 61 4.52 -6.62 15.72
CA GLN A 61 5.24 -6.95 16.96
C GLN A 61 5.80 -8.38 16.93
N GLN A 62 5.20 -9.27 16.14
CA GLN A 62 5.60 -10.66 16.02
C GLN A 62 5.44 -11.15 14.59
N LEU A 63 6.43 -10.88 13.75
CA LEU A 63 6.42 -11.13 12.30
C LEU A 63 6.20 -12.59 11.89
N THR A 64 6.22 -13.53 12.83
CA THR A 64 5.85 -14.94 12.61
C THR A 64 4.34 -15.19 12.65
N ASN A 65 3.57 -14.23 13.13
CA ASN A 65 2.14 -14.33 13.27
C ASN A 65 1.41 -13.55 12.18
N VAL A 66 0.33 -14.16 11.69
CA VAL A 66 -0.60 -13.53 10.76
C VAL A 66 -1.83 -13.06 11.55
N ARG A 67 -2.27 -11.85 11.28
CA ARG A 67 -3.44 -11.25 11.91
C ARG A 67 -4.49 -10.81 10.88
N PRO A 68 -5.75 -10.68 11.31
CA PRO A 68 -6.83 -10.15 10.48
C PRO A 68 -6.58 -8.74 9.95
N ALA A 69 -6.99 -8.50 8.69
CA ALA A 69 -7.08 -7.19 8.07
C ALA A 69 -8.45 -7.02 7.41
N LEU A 70 -8.55 -6.99 6.07
CA LEU A 70 -9.86 -7.02 5.40
C LEU A 70 -10.61 -8.33 5.67
N ALA A 71 -9.90 -9.46 5.78
CA ALA A 71 -10.48 -10.68 6.33
C ALA A 71 -10.48 -10.64 7.85
N THR A 72 -11.61 -10.98 8.48
CA THR A 72 -11.76 -11.10 9.93
C THR A 72 -11.30 -12.47 10.44
N SER A 73 -11.38 -13.49 9.59
CA SER A 73 -10.96 -14.87 9.86
C SER A 73 -10.72 -15.62 8.57
N TRP A 74 -10.10 -16.78 8.69
CA TRP A 74 -9.93 -17.72 7.58
C TRP A 74 -9.95 -19.16 8.09
N GLU A 75 -10.32 -20.08 7.21
CA GLU A 75 -10.35 -21.50 7.45
C GLU A 75 -9.50 -22.22 6.39
N VAL A 76 -8.85 -23.29 6.80
CA VAL A 76 -8.08 -24.15 5.91
C VAL A 76 -8.70 -25.52 5.87
N ASN A 77 -9.03 -26.00 4.68
CA ASN A 77 -9.42 -27.37 4.43
C ASN A 77 -8.30 -28.09 3.68
N ASP A 78 -7.43 -28.75 4.44
CA ASP A 78 -6.25 -29.45 3.88
C ASP A 78 -6.64 -30.54 2.88
N ALA A 79 -7.71 -31.29 3.14
CA ALA A 79 -8.18 -32.36 2.26
C ALA A 79 -8.62 -31.85 0.88
N ARG A 80 -9.03 -30.59 0.79
CA ARG A 80 -9.45 -29.93 -0.44
C ARG A 80 -8.43 -28.93 -0.97
N ASN A 81 -7.32 -28.71 -0.29
CA ASN A 81 -6.37 -27.63 -0.59
C ASN A 81 -7.08 -26.27 -0.74
N LEU A 82 -8.05 -25.98 0.12
CA LEU A 82 -8.90 -24.81 0.04
C LEU A 82 -8.68 -23.90 1.25
N ILE A 83 -8.49 -22.60 0.99
CA ILE A 83 -8.47 -21.56 2.01
C ILE A 83 -9.70 -20.68 1.79
N THR A 84 -10.50 -20.50 2.83
CA THR A 84 -11.71 -19.67 2.81
C THR A 84 -11.49 -18.47 3.74
N PHE A 85 -11.65 -17.25 3.23
CA PHE A 85 -11.54 -16.02 3.98
C PHE A 85 -12.91 -15.38 4.16
N HIS A 86 -13.20 -14.90 5.38
CA HIS A 86 -14.41 -14.16 5.72
C HIS A 86 -14.08 -12.67 5.81
N LEU A 87 -14.67 -11.86 4.94
CA LEU A 87 -14.40 -10.44 4.87
C LEU A 87 -15.11 -9.65 5.97
N ARG A 88 -14.51 -8.54 6.32
CA ARG A 88 -15.07 -7.51 7.20
C ARG A 88 -16.19 -6.78 6.48
N GLU A 89 -17.33 -6.63 7.14
CA GLU A 89 -18.45 -5.84 6.63
C GLU A 89 -18.23 -4.34 6.84
N GLY A 90 -18.84 -3.52 5.99
CA GLY A 90 -18.88 -2.07 6.11
C GLY A 90 -17.60 -1.32 5.72
N VAL A 91 -16.56 -2.02 5.25
CA VAL A 91 -15.35 -1.38 4.72
C VAL A 91 -15.67 -0.71 3.38
N LYS A 92 -15.13 0.49 3.18
CA LYS A 92 -15.27 1.25 1.94
C LYS A 92 -13.93 1.60 1.33
N PHE A 93 -13.88 1.58 0.02
CA PHE A 93 -12.80 2.20 -0.74
C PHE A 93 -12.82 3.73 -0.63
N HIS A 94 -11.74 4.36 -1.03
CA HIS A 94 -11.62 5.82 -1.08
C HIS A 94 -12.67 6.48 -1.98
N SER A 95 -13.14 5.78 -3.00
CA SER A 95 -14.25 6.18 -3.88
C SER A 95 -15.61 6.25 -3.16
N GLY A 96 -15.74 5.57 -2.01
CA GLY A 96 -17.00 5.34 -1.29
C GLY A 96 -17.71 4.03 -1.64
N ASN A 97 -17.25 3.30 -2.66
CA ASN A 97 -17.76 1.96 -2.97
C ASN A 97 -17.48 0.99 -1.82
N PRO A 98 -18.37 0.02 -1.53
CA PRO A 98 -18.10 -1.02 -0.54
C PRO A 98 -17.00 -1.96 -1.03
N VAL A 99 -16.17 -2.44 -0.11
CA VAL A 99 -15.22 -3.53 -0.38
C VAL A 99 -15.98 -4.85 -0.36
N THR A 100 -15.82 -5.64 -1.41
CA THR A 100 -16.50 -6.93 -1.58
C THR A 100 -15.51 -8.06 -1.89
N ALA A 101 -15.97 -9.31 -1.77
CA ALA A 101 -15.16 -10.46 -2.16
C ALA A 101 -14.84 -10.47 -3.66
N ASP A 102 -15.72 -9.93 -4.50
CA ASP A 102 -15.48 -9.79 -5.94
C ASP A 102 -14.29 -8.86 -6.23
N ASP A 103 -14.11 -7.79 -5.46
CA ASP A 103 -12.99 -6.88 -5.61
C ASP A 103 -11.65 -7.57 -5.29
N VAL A 104 -11.62 -8.37 -4.20
CA VAL A 104 -10.44 -9.16 -3.84
C VAL A 104 -10.10 -10.19 -4.91
N VAL A 105 -11.11 -10.94 -5.37
CA VAL A 105 -10.96 -11.95 -6.42
C VAL A 105 -10.50 -11.32 -7.72
N TRP A 106 -11.10 -10.20 -8.12
CA TRP A 106 -10.70 -9.46 -9.33
C TRP A 106 -9.25 -8.99 -9.23
N SER A 107 -8.84 -8.45 -8.07
CA SER A 107 -7.47 -7.98 -7.84
C SER A 107 -6.45 -9.12 -7.99
N MET A 108 -6.74 -10.30 -7.42
CA MET A 108 -5.88 -11.48 -7.54
C MET A 108 -5.78 -12.00 -8.98
N ARG A 109 -6.91 -12.10 -9.68
CA ARG A 109 -6.97 -12.54 -11.08
C ARG A 109 -6.17 -11.59 -11.98
N ARG A 110 -6.34 -10.29 -11.78
CA ARG A 110 -5.63 -9.24 -12.51
C ARG A 110 -4.11 -9.41 -12.46
N ILE A 111 -3.54 -9.73 -11.29
CA ILE A 111 -2.09 -9.95 -11.13
C ILE A 111 -1.57 -11.01 -12.12
N LEU A 112 -2.31 -12.12 -12.25
CA LEU A 112 -1.90 -13.25 -13.09
C LEU A 112 -2.25 -13.05 -14.57
N HIS A 113 -3.39 -12.41 -14.88
CA HIS A 113 -3.78 -12.10 -16.24
C HIS A 113 -2.80 -11.15 -16.92
N LEU A 114 -2.31 -10.14 -16.20
CA LEU A 114 -1.34 -9.15 -16.68
C LEU A 114 0.11 -9.58 -16.46
N ASN A 115 0.34 -10.68 -15.73
CA ASN A 115 1.69 -11.11 -15.36
C ASN A 115 2.53 -10.03 -14.68
N LEU A 116 1.92 -9.31 -13.75
CA LEU A 116 2.56 -8.23 -13.02
C LEU A 116 3.65 -8.77 -12.07
N ALA A 117 4.42 -7.88 -11.45
CA ALA A 117 5.57 -8.26 -10.62
C ALA A 117 5.21 -9.27 -9.51
N GLN A 118 4.06 -9.08 -8.86
CA GLN A 118 3.58 -9.98 -7.80
C GLN A 118 3.13 -11.36 -8.32
N ALA A 119 2.95 -11.54 -9.63
CA ALA A 119 2.55 -12.82 -10.21
C ALA A 119 3.57 -13.95 -9.97
N SER A 120 4.85 -13.62 -9.78
CA SER A 120 5.92 -14.60 -9.52
C SER A 120 5.65 -15.43 -8.27
N VAL A 121 5.17 -14.81 -7.20
CA VAL A 121 4.82 -15.48 -5.94
C VAL A 121 3.68 -16.46 -6.17
N TRP A 122 2.61 -16.04 -6.84
CA TRP A 122 1.45 -16.89 -7.13
C TRP A 122 1.79 -18.08 -8.03
N LYS A 123 2.63 -17.85 -9.03
CA LYS A 123 3.13 -18.91 -9.92
C LYS A 123 3.91 -19.98 -9.18
N SER A 124 4.65 -19.65 -8.13
CA SER A 124 5.37 -20.62 -7.32
C SER A 124 4.42 -21.62 -6.64
N TYR A 125 3.21 -21.21 -6.34
CA TYR A 125 2.13 -22.06 -5.81
C TYR A 125 1.31 -22.77 -6.89
N GLY A 126 1.65 -22.60 -8.16
CA GLY A 126 0.99 -23.29 -9.29
C GLY A 126 -0.15 -22.50 -9.92
N PHE A 127 -0.41 -21.26 -9.49
CA PHE A 127 -1.37 -20.40 -10.16
C PHE A 127 -0.85 -19.90 -11.50
N SER A 128 -1.76 -19.61 -12.40
CA SER A 128 -1.47 -19.13 -13.75
C SER A 128 -2.68 -18.41 -14.32
N LYS A 129 -2.50 -17.68 -15.41
CA LYS A 129 -3.60 -17.09 -16.18
C LYS A 129 -4.66 -18.12 -16.60
N LYS A 130 -4.27 -19.40 -16.75
CA LYS A 130 -5.17 -20.46 -17.25
C LYS A 130 -6.09 -21.03 -16.18
N ASN A 131 -5.73 -20.93 -14.90
CA ASN A 131 -6.47 -21.57 -13.81
C ASN A 131 -6.96 -20.60 -12.73
N VAL A 132 -6.47 -19.38 -12.69
CA VAL A 132 -6.80 -18.42 -11.60
C VAL A 132 -8.30 -18.14 -11.52
N ASP A 133 -9.02 -18.09 -12.64
CA ASP A 133 -10.44 -17.78 -12.68
C ASP A 133 -11.30 -18.87 -12.03
N GLU A 134 -10.83 -20.13 -12.05
CA GLU A 134 -11.48 -21.24 -11.37
C GLU A 134 -10.99 -21.41 -9.92
N MET A 135 -9.72 -21.07 -9.66
CA MET A 135 -9.08 -21.32 -8.37
C MET A 135 -9.34 -20.21 -7.34
N VAL A 136 -9.67 -19.01 -7.77
CA VAL A 136 -9.95 -17.87 -6.90
C VAL A 136 -11.37 -17.39 -7.15
N ARG A 137 -12.22 -17.53 -6.14
CA ARG A 137 -13.68 -17.33 -6.29
C ARG A 137 -14.27 -16.54 -5.13
N SER A 138 -15.42 -15.92 -5.37
CA SER A 138 -16.28 -15.29 -4.38
C SER A 138 -17.66 -15.98 -4.40
N PRO A 139 -17.89 -17.05 -3.63
CA PRO A 139 -19.16 -17.74 -3.58
C PRO A 139 -20.28 -16.89 -2.98
N SER A 140 -19.93 -15.86 -2.22
CA SER A 140 -20.85 -14.85 -1.70
C SER A 140 -20.11 -13.52 -1.45
N PRO A 141 -20.82 -12.39 -1.28
CA PRO A 141 -20.22 -11.06 -1.18
C PRO A 141 -19.17 -10.88 -0.07
N GLY A 142 -19.23 -11.71 0.97
CA GLY A 142 -18.29 -11.65 2.11
C GLY A 142 -17.29 -12.80 2.16
N ILE A 143 -17.23 -13.69 1.15
CA ILE A 143 -16.39 -14.89 1.18
C ILE A 143 -15.47 -14.93 -0.03
N VAL A 144 -14.16 -15.07 0.23
CA VAL A 144 -13.14 -15.34 -0.79
C VAL A 144 -12.63 -16.76 -0.59
N GLU A 145 -12.68 -17.56 -1.64
CA GLU A 145 -12.12 -18.91 -1.69
C GLU A 145 -10.87 -18.94 -2.58
N ILE A 146 -9.80 -19.51 -2.06
CA ILE A 146 -8.55 -19.77 -2.79
C ILE A 146 -8.31 -21.28 -2.82
N GLN A 147 -8.60 -21.90 -3.95
CA GLN A 147 -8.31 -23.29 -4.22
C GLN A 147 -6.86 -23.41 -4.69
N LEU A 148 -5.99 -24.11 -3.95
CA LEU A 148 -4.60 -24.30 -4.35
C LEU A 148 -4.51 -25.28 -5.54
N PRO A 149 -3.83 -24.90 -6.65
CA PRO A 149 -3.79 -25.72 -7.87
C PRO A 149 -3.02 -27.03 -7.71
N LYS A 150 -2.18 -27.13 -6.71
CA LYS A 150 -1.41 -28.32 -6.35
C LYS A 150 -1.27 -28.41 -4.83
N PRO A 151 -0.97 -29.58 -4.27
CA PRO A 151 -0.67 -29.69 -2.86
C PRO A 151 0.46 -28.71 -2.46
N ASN A 152 0.15 -27.81 -1.55
CA ASN A 152 1.08 -26.87 -0.94
C ASN A 152 0.74 -26.84 0.54
N ASP A 153 1.70 -26.43 1.37
CA ASP A 153 1.39 -26.10 2.75
C ASP A 153 0.55 -24.80 2.78
N PRO A 154 -0.72 -24.86 3.18
CA PRO A 154 -1.58 -23.66 3.21
C PRO A 154 -1.02 -22.56 4.11
N LYS A 155 -0.26 -22.90 5.15
CA LYS A 155 0.38 -21.94 6.05
C LYS A 155 1.40 -21.08 5.32
N LEU A 156 2.17 -21.67 4.39
CA LEU A 156 3.13 -20.92 3.57
C LEU A 156 2.40 -19.96 2.63
N VAL A 157 1.27 -20.36 2.05
CA VAL A 157 0.45 -19.50 1.20
C VAL A 157 -0.12 -18.33 2.01
N ILE A 158 -0.71 -18.61 3.17
CA ILE A 158 -1.25 -17.60 4.09
C ILE A 158 -0.14 -16.62 4.52
N TYR A 159 1.04 -17.14 4.89
CA TYR A 159 2.16 -16.29 5.28
C TYR A 159 2.64 -15.40 4.12
N SER A 160 2.71 -15.94 2.90
CA SER A 160 3.08 -15.16 1.70
C SER A 160 2.06 -14.06 1.38
N LEU A 161 0.75 -14.35 1.56
CA LEU A 161 -0.32 -13.35 1.43
C LEU A 161 -0.11 -12.19 2.41
N ALA A 162 0.20 -12.51 3.67
CA ALA A 162 0.39 -11.53 4.71
C ALA A 162 1.69 -10.74 4.58
N ALA A 163 2.80 -11.41 4.22
CA ALA A 163 4.14 -10.82 4.21
C ALA A 163 4.39 -9.86 3.05
N LEU A 164 3.81 -10.13 1.90
CA LEU A 164 4.16 -9.42 0.66
C LEU A 164 3.18 -8.31 0.31
N GLY A 165 2.07 -8.17 1.05
CA GLY A 165 0.98 -7.30 0.63
C GLY A 165 0.54 -7.60 -0.81
N SER A 166 0.80 -8.86 -1.26
CA SER A 166 0.65 -9.28 -2.65
C SER A 166 -0.82 -9.36 -3.08
N VAL A 167 -1.72 -9.29 -2.11
CA VAL A 167 -3.15 -9.19 -2.37
C VAL A 167 -3.70 -8.07 -1.51
N VAL A 168 -3.82 -6.92 -2.12
CA VAL A 168 -4.63 -5.82 -1.62
C VAL A 168 -5.92 -5.79 -2.44
N ALA A 169 -7.02 -5.40 -1.82
CA ALA A 169 -8.26 -5.15 -2.55
C ALA A 169 -8.15 -3.82 -3.31
N LEU A 170 -8.42 -3.87 -4.60
CA LEU A 170 -8.64 -2.70 -5.45
C LEU A 170 -10.13 -2.50 -5.68
N ASP A 171 -10.61 -1.27 -5.71
CA ASP A 171 -11.94 -0.94 -6.17
C ASP A 171 -12.09 -1.32 -7.65
N SER A 172 -12.51 -2.56 -7.88
CA SER A 172 -12.59 -3.14 -9.22
C SER A 172 -13.51 -2.35 -10.14
N LYS A 173 -14.59 -1.80 -9.61
CA LYS A 173 -15.54 -0.97 -10.35
C LYS A 173 -14.91 0.32 -10.84
N THR A 174 -14.18 1.00 -9.96
CA THR A 174 -13.46 2.24 -10.33
C THR A 174 -12.36 1.94 -11.34
N VAL A 175 -11.56 0.91 -11.13
CA VAL A 175 -10.45 0.57 -12.02
C VAL A 175 -10.95 0.15 -13.40
N GLN A 176 -11.99 -0.69 -13.47
CA GLN A 176 -12.59 -1.12 -14.75
C GLN A 176 -13.23 0.03 -15.53
N ALA A 177 -13.76 1.05 -14.85
CA ALA A 177 -14.26 2.26 -15.54
C ALA A 177 -13.16 3.05 -16.28
N HIS A 178 -11.89 2.81 -15.93
CA HIS A 178 -10.72 3.44 -16.57
C HIS A 178 -9.89 2.45 -17.40
N GLU A 179 -10.43 1.26 -17.64
CA GLU A 179 -9.76 0.24 -18.47
C GLU A 179 -9.67 0.68 -19.92
N VAL A 180 -8.51 0.44 -20.54
CA VAL A 180 -8.28 0.75 -21.96
C VAL A 180 -7.73 -0.49 -22.66
N ASN A 181 -8.44 -0.98 -23.67
CA ASN A 181 -8.01 -2.09 -24.52
C ASN A 181 -7.67 -3.39 -23.77
N GLY A 182 -8.37 -3.72 -22.71
CA GLY A 182 -8.14 -4.94 -21.94
C GLY A 182 -6.92 -4.89 -21.02
N ASP A 183 -6.47 -3.69 -20.63
CA ASP A 183 -5.33 -3.50 -19.74
C ASP A 183 -5.66 -3.64 -18.24
N TRP A 184 -6.88 -4.00 -17.90
CA TRP A 184 -7.35 -4.13 -16.52
C TRP A 184 -7.05 -2.89 -15.68
N GLY A 185 -7.09 -1.69 -16.30
CA GLY A 185 -6.78 -0.41 -15.67
C GLY A 185 -5.32 -0.21 -15.26
N ASN A 186 -4.39 -1.00 -15.80
CA ASN A 186 -2.97 -0.91 -15.45
C ASN A 186 -2.39 0.47 -15.78
N ARG A 187 -2.76 1.04 -16.92
CA ARG A 187 -2.32 2.37 -17.30
C ARG A 187 -2.82 3.45 -16.34
N TRP A 188 -4.09 3.36 -15.93
CA TRP A 188 -4.68 4.33 -15.00
C TRP A 188 -4.03 4.24 -13.62
N LEU A 189 -3.83 3.03 -13.09
CA LEU A 189 -3.17 2.79 -11.80
C LEU A 189 -1.69 3.19 -11.78
N THR A 190 -1.08 3.52 -12.93
CA THR A 190 0.29 4.05 -12.93
C THR A 190 0.39 5.33 -12.09
N THR A 191 -0.62 6.20 -12.13
CA THR A 191 -0.60 7.50 -11.44
C THR A 191 -1.79 7.71 -10.49
N ASN A 192 -2.71 6.76 -10.43
CA ASN A 192 -3.89 6.80 -9.59
C ASN A 192 -3.92 5.63 -8.62
N GLU A 193 -4.73 5.73 -7.57
CA GLU A 193 -4.96 4.66 -6.62
C GLU A 193 -6.45 4.30 -6.55
N ALA A 194 -6.75 3.10 -6.09
CA ALA A 194 -8.10 2.58 -5.90
C ALA A 194 -8.19 1.76 -4.60
N GLY A 195 -7.63 2.28 -3.53
CA GLY A 195 -7.48 1.60 -2.25
C GLY A 195 -8.55 1.91 -1.22
N SER A 196 -8.38 1.30 -0.05
CA SER A 196 -9.23 1.47 1.13
C SER A 196 -8.43 1.87 2.38
N GLY A 197 -7.14 2.17 2.20
CA GLY A 197 -6.18 2.38 3.27
C GLY A 197 -6.43 3.60 4.16
N PRO A 198 -5.56 3.80 5.18
CA PRO A 198 -5.67 4.92 6.12
C PRO A 198 -5.48 6.29 5.48
N PHE A 199 -4.80 6.38 4.35
CA PHE A 199 -4.59 7.63 3.62
C PHE A 199 -5.03 7.49 2.16
N ARG A 200 -5.40 8.63 1.56
CA ARG A 200 -5.78 8.79 0.14
C ARG A 200 -4.71 9.57 -0.58
N LEU A 201 -4.51 9.27 -1.84
CA LEU A 201 -3.64 10.06 -2.70
C LEU A 201 -4.30 11.41 -3.04
N ASP A 202 -3.61 12.51 -2.70
CA ASP A 202 -4.02 13.84 -3.14
C ASP A 202 -3.34 14.21 -4.47
N SER A 203 -2.03 13.96 -4.56
CA SER A 203 -1.25 14.22 -5.76
C SER A 203 0.08 13.48 -5.74
N TRP A 204 0.58 13.16 -6.92
CA TRP A 204 1.93 12.66 -7.12
C TRP A 204 2.58 13.32 -8.33
N GLN A 205 3.73 13.94 -8.10
CA GLN A 205 4.63 14.44 -9.11
C GLN A 205 5.89 13.57 -9.07
N ALA A 206 6.13 12.82 -10.14
CA ALA A 206 7.24 11.87 -10.19
C ALA A 206 8.58 12.57 -9.94
N LYS A 207 9.42 11.97 -9.08
CA LYS A 207 10.74 12.52 -8.66
C LYS A 207 10.66 13.90 -8.01
N ASP A 208 9.56 14.23 -7.39
CA ASP A 208 9.40 15.48 -6.65
C ASP A 208 8.65 15.21 -5.34
N VAL A 209 7.33 15.08 -5.38
CA VAL A 209 6.51 14.97 -4.18
C VAL A 209 5.31 14.06 -4.39
N LEU A 210 4.98 13.28 -3.35
CA LEU A 210 3.72 12.55 -3.22
C LEU A 210 3.03 13.00 -1.95
N ASN A 211 1.79 13.46 -2.09
CA ASN A 211 0.95 13.96 -1.01
C ASN A 211 -0.21 13.02 -0.75
N MET A 212 -0.44 12.71 0.51
CA MET A 212 -1.57 11.92 0.97
C MET A 212 -2.28 12.65 2.11
N SER A 213 -3.62 12.62 2.10
CA SER A 213 -4.47 13.05 3.20
C SER A 213 -5.12 11.85 3.89
N ARG A 214 -5.43 12.00 5.17
CA ARG A 214 -6.07 10.93 5.93
C ARG A 214 -7.43 10.54 5.35
N ASN A 215 -7.76 9.27 5.48
CA ASN A 215 -9.11 8.74 5.23
C ASN A 215 -9.94 8.85 6.53
N PRO A 216 -10.86 9.82 6.66
CA PRO A 216 -11.64 10.00 7.89
C PRO A 216 -12.63 8.86 8.15
N GLN A 217 -12.91 8.04 7.13
CA GLN A 217 -13.81 6.87 7.22
C GLN A 217 -13.04 5.54 7.28
N TYR A 218 -11.75 5.60 7.65
CA TYR A 218 -10.96 4.38 7.73
C TYR A 218 -11.53 3.40 8.75
N TRP A 219 -11.69 2.16 8.35
CA TRP A 219 -12.37 1.13 9.14
C TRP A 219 -11.68 0.77 10.48
N ARG A 220 -10.37 1.03 10.60
CA ARG A 220 -9.63 0.88 11.88
C ARG A 220 -9.67 2.13 12.76
N GLY A 221 -10.42 3.14 12.37
CA GLY A 221 -10.48 4.45 13.01
C GLY A 221 -9.71 5.52 12.24
N GLU A 222 -10.10 6.76 12.44
CA GLU A 222 -9.47 7.91 11.77
C GLU A 222 -7.98 8.04 12.13
N PRO A 223 -7.07 8.14 11.14
CA PRO A 223 -5.66 8.37 11.39
C PRO A 223 -5.41 9.68 12.16
N LYS A 224 -4.44 9.65 13.10
CA LYS A 224 -4.08 10.86 13.88
C LYS A 224 -3.43 11.94 13.03
N LEU A 225 -2.61 11.54 12.05
CA LEU A 225 -2.01 12.47 11.11
C LEU A 225 -3.03 12.88 10.07
N SER A 226 -3.13 14.19 9.80
CA SER A 226 -3.98 14.73 8.74
C SER A 226 -3.35 14.55 7.35
N ARG A 227 -2.02 14.52 7.29
CA ARG A 227 -1.27 14.50 6.03
C ARG A 227 0.05 13.73 6.16
N VAL A 228 0.42 13.02 5.11
CA VAL A 228 1.76 12.42 4.92
C VAL A 228 2.30 12.89 3.58
N VAL A 229 3.53 13.40 3.58
CA VAL A 229 4.20 13.92 2.40
C VAL A 229 5.50 13.15 2.19
N PHE A 230 5.65 12.54 1.03
CA PHE A 230 6.93 11.98 0.59
C PHE A 230 7.62 12.97 -0.36
N ARG A 231 8.83 13.36 -0.03
CA ARG A 231 9.66 14.26 -0.84
C ARG A 231 10.85 13.51 -1.42
N HIS A 232 11.09 13.73 -2.71
CA HIS A 232 12.20 13.11 -3.40
C HIS A 232 13.52 13.83 -3.11
N PHE A 233 14.53 13.03 -2.77
CA PHE A 233 15.92 13.46 -2.70
C PHE A 233 16.78 12.41 -3.39
N GLN A 234 17.62 12.86 -4.32
CA GLN A 234 18.49 11.95 -5.04
C GLN A 234 19.68 11.53 -4.18
N GLU A 235 20.25 12.47 -3.42
CA GLU A 235 21.49 12.29 -2.69
C GLU A 235 21.23 12.15 -1.19
N SER A 236 21.85 11.14 -0.59
CA SER A 236 21.75 10.83 0.85
C SER A 236 22.24 11.98 1.74
N GLN A 237 23.32 12.69 1.33
CA GLN A 237 23.84 13.85 2.06
C GLN A 237 22.81 14.98 2.15
N THR A 238 21.99 15.17 1.11
CA THR A 238 20.91 16.17 1.14
C THR A 238 19.83 15.76 2.14
N LEU A 239 19.47 14.45 2.20
CA LEU A 239 18.53 13.92 3.21
C LEU A 239 19.03 14.23 4.63
N ARG A 240 20.31 13.98 4.89
CA ARG A 240 20.94 14.29 6.18
C ARG A 240 20.80 15.77 6.54
N LEU A 241 21.17 16.68 5.63
CA LEU A 241 21.05 18.12 5.89
C LEU A 241 19.62 18.56 6.15
N MET A 242 18.61 17.97 5.46
CA MET A 242 17.22 18.32 5.65
C MET A 242 16.67 17.81 6.99
N ILE A 243 17.08 16.61 7.44
CA ILE A 243 16.66 16.10 8.76
C ILE A 243 17.33 16.91 9.89
N GLU A 244 18.63 17.27 9.75
CA GLU A 244 19.33 18.11 10.72
C GLU A 244 18.72 19.51 10.86
N LYS A 245 18.19 20.08 9.78
CA LYS A 245 17.47 21.36 9.79
C LYS A 245 16.05 21.28 10.33
N GLY A 246 15.48 20.06 10.44
CA GLY A 246 14.08 19.86 10.80
C GLY A 246 13.09 20.13 9.67
N ASP A 247 13.55 20.11 8.41
CA ASP A 247 12.72 20.21 7.21
C ASP A 247 12.07 18.87 6.82
N LEU A 248 12.54 17.77 7.45
CA LEU A 248 12.00 16.42 7.37
C LEU A 248 11.82 15.86 8.78
N ASP A 249 10.82 15.00 8.95
CA ASP A 249 10.59 14.24 10.18
C ASP A 249 11.25 12.87 10.12
N ILE A 250 11.34 12.29 8.91
CA ILE A 250 11.99 11.00 8.64
C ILE A 250 12.85 11.13 7.39
N ALA A 251 14.08 10.61 7.46
CA ALA A 251 14.93 10.38 6.29
C ALA A 251 15.04 8.87 6.07
N ASN A 252 14.50 8.39 4.94
CA ASN A 252 14.46 6.98 4.60
C ASN A 252 15.55 6.61 3.60
N ASN A 253 16.20 5.45 3.80
CA ASN A 253 17.26 4.92 2.92
C ASN A 253 18.48 5.82 2.77
N MET A 254 18.94 6.43 3.87
CA MET A 254 20.24 7.11 3.89
C MET A 254 21.39 6.09 3.72
N ALA A 255 22.46 6.50 3.06
CA ALA A 255 23.68 5.72 3.02
C ALA A 255 24.28 5.59 4.42
N VAL A 256 24.86 4.42 4.74
CA VAL A 256 25.46 4.15 6.06
C VAL A 256 26.55 5.16 6.42
N SER A 257 27.25 5.70 5.41
CA SER A 257 28.27 6.75 5.60
C SER A 257 27.70 8.12 6.01
N ASP A 258 26.40 8.33 5.85
CA ASP A 258 25.72 9.60 6.06
C ASP A 258 24.82 9.61 7.31
N VAL A 259 24.83 8.52 8.10
CA VAL A 259 24.04 8.35 9.34
C VAL A 259 24.81 8.86 10.56
#